data_9e988b10879e618bc79f30c1945a7e9d
#
_entry.id   9e988b10879e618bc79f30c1945a7e9d
#
_cell.length_a   1.000
_cell.length_b   1.000
_cell.length_c   1.000
_cell.angle_alpha   90.00
_cell.angle_beta   90.00
_cell.angle_gamma   90.00
#
_symmetry.space_group_name_H-M   'P 1'
#
loop_
_entity.id
_entity.type
_entity.pdbx_description
1 polymer ?
#
loop_
_entity_poly.entity_id
_entity_poly.type
_entity_poly.pdbx_seq_one_letter_code
_entity_poly.pdbx_strand_id
1 'polypeptide(L)'
;IETIYQTLALADNLDSVANLFLGRELMTRWGTIDDYAMEKAARDVFHRLSPNFKNIRVPVRSLSGGQRQVVAISRALYFNAKALIMDEPCAALGPEETRMVHDLVRKLKAQGVGIFLISHDMPDVFGLSDRLSVMKNGKTVGTYRTAEVTEDEVLGMIIAGKKVTRVPEAFAPA
;
A
#
# COMPACT_ATOMS: atom_id res chain seq x y z
N ILE A 1 9.16 4.47 9.38
CA ILE A 1 8.69 4.48 7.99
C ILE A 1 9.13 3.18 7.36
N GLU A 2 8.23 2.50 6.68
CA GLU A 2 8.54 1.31 5.90
C GLU A 2 8.10 1.54 4.45
N THR A 3 8.80 0.90 3.50
CA THR A 3 8.50 1.03 2.06
C THR A 3 8.08 -0.32 1.50
N ILE A 4 6.99 -0.33 0.76
CA ILE A 4 6.49 -1.48 0.01
C ILE A 4 6.72 -1.16 -1.47
N TYR A 5 7.70 -1.83 -2.04
CA TYR A 5 8.07 -1.67 -3.44
C TYR A 5 7.12 -2.42 -4.36
N GLN A 6 7.03 -2.03 -5.61
CA GLN A 6 6.27 -2.72 -6.64
C GLN A 6 6.61 -4.22 -6.73
N THR A 7 7.86 -4.60 -6.54
CA THR A 7 8.34 -5.99 -6.51
C THR A 7 8.12 -6.69 -5.17
N LEU A 8 7.52 -6.01 -4.18
CA LEU A 8 7.23 -6.45 -2.81
C LEU A 8 8.43 -6.86 -1.96
N ALA A 9 9.61 -7.08 -2.54
CA ALA A 9 10.84 -7.51 -1.86
C ALA A 9 10.61 -8.74 -0.93
N LEU A 10 9.84 -9.72 -1.40
CA LEU A 10 9.58 -10.99 -0.71
C LEU A 10 10.48 -12.09 -1.28
N ALA A 11 10.90 -13.00 -0.39
CA ALA A 11 11.64 -14.19 -0.78
C ALA A 11 10.65 -15.28 -1.25
N ASP A 12 10.57 -15.52 -2.54
CA ASP A 12 9.58 -16.39 -3.18
C ASP A 12 9.57 -17.84 -2.68
N ASN A 13 10.74 -18.35 -2.27
CA ASN A 13 10.94 -19.70 -1.77
C ASN A 13 10.62 -19.89 -0.29
N LEU A 14 10.46 -18.81 0.46
CA LEU A 14 10.10 -18.83 1.87
C LEU A 14 8.59 -18.70 2.04
N ASP A 15 8.07 -19.20 3.18
CA ASP A 15 6.69 -19.04 3.56
C ASP A 15 6.38 -17.60 4.06
N SER A 16 5.11 -17.32 4.34
CA SER A 16 4.68 -15.99 4.78
C SER A 16 5.21 -15.64 6.17
N VAL A 17 5.40 -16.63 7.04
CA VAL A 17 5.94 -16.40 8.39
C VAL A 17 7.41 -16.01 8.30
N ALA A 18 8.20 -16.76 7.55
CA ALA A 18 9.61 -16.45 7.34
C ALA A 18 9.80 -15.09 6.65
N ASN A 19 8.98 -14.77 5.66
CA ASN A 19 9.02 -13.46 5.01
C ASN A 19 8.67 -12.30 5.96
N LEU A 20 7.70 -12.49 6.87
CA LEU A 20 7.32 -11.48 7.85
C LEU A 20 8.52 -11.08 8.73
N PHE A 21 9.30 -12.07 9.16
CA PHE A 21 10.40 -11.89 10.11
C PHE A 21 11.79 -11.84 9.47
N LEU A 22 11.90 -11.92 8.16
CA LEU A 22 13.18 -12.00 7.44
C LEU A 22 14.12 -10.86 7.85
N GLY A 23 15.28 -11.24 8.44
CA GLY A 23 16.28 -10.35 8.98
C GLY A 23 15.92 -9.72 10.34
N ARG A 24 14.81 -10.14 10.95
CA ARG A 24 14.33 -9.68 12.29
C ARG A 24 13.65 -10.85 13.01
N GLU A 25 14.25 -12.05 12.91
CA GLU A 25 13.72 -13.30 13.46
C GLU A 25 13.58 -13.22 14.98
N LEU A 26 12.53 -13.81 15.52
CA LEU A 26 12.39 -13.98 16.98
C LEU A 26 13.29 -15.10 17.43
N MET A 27 14.04 -14.85 18.51
CA MET A 27 15.02 -15.80 19.04
C MET A 27 14.57 -16.35 20.40
N THR A 28 14.82 -17.62 20.61
CA THR A 28 14.70 -18.24 21.94
C THR A 28 15.82 -17.73 22.86
N ARG A 29 15.70 -17.97 24.16
CA ARG A 29 16.77 -17.67 25.13
C ARG A 29 18.08 -18.41 24.86
N TRP A 30 18.06 -19.41 24.00
CA TRP A 30 19.24 -20.21 23.64
C TRP A 30 19.90 -19.75 22.36
N GLY A 31 19.41 -18.67 21.75
CA GLY A 31 19.96 -18.13 20.49
C GLY A 31 19.57 -18.92 19.23
N THR A 32 18.53 -19.74 19.31
CA THR A 32 17.91 -20.39 18.14
C THR A 32 16.65 -19.64 17.70
N ILE A 33 16.23 -19.79 16.44
CA ILE A 33 15.00 -19.18 15.94
C ILE A 33 13.80 -19.78 16.68
N ASP A 34 12.89 -18.91 17.17
CA ASP A 34 11.64 -19.28 17.81
C ASP A 34 10.50 -19.32 16.77
N ASP A 35 10.46 -20.41 16.00
CA ASP A 35 9.47 -20.59 14.94
C ASP A 35 8.03 -20.60 15.45
N TYR A 36 7.79 -21.10 16.65
CA TYR A 36 6.48 -21.11 17.28
C TYR A 36 5.98 -19.69 17.62
N ALA A 37 6.85 -18.88 18.24
CA ALA A 37 6.50 -17.49 18.54
C ALA A 37 6.29 -16.66 17.27
N MET A 38 7.12 -16.88 16.24
CA MET A 38 6.98 -16.23 14.94
C MET A 38 5.66 -16.63 14.27
N GLU A 39 5.30 -17.91 14.26
CA GLU A 39 4.03 -18.36 13.66
C GLU A 39 2.82 -17.76 14.38
N LYS A 40 2.81 -17.79 15.71
CA LYS A 40 1.73 -17.21 16.50
C LYS A 40 1.54 -15.73 16.20
N ALA A 41 2.64 -14.94 16.23
CA ALA A 41 2.59 -13.53 15.94
C ALA A 41 2.15 -13.23 14.50
N ALA A 42 2.61 -14.03 13.53
CA ALA A 42 2.21 -13.91 12.12
C ALA A 42 0.70 -14.17 11.96
N ARG A 43 0.15 -15.21 12.58
CA ARG A 43 -1.30 -15.51 12.55
C ARG A 43 -2.11 -14.34 13.07
N ASP A 44 -1.69 -13.73 14.18
CA ASP A 44 -2.40 -12.60 14.77
C ASP A 44 -2.42 -11.38 13.83
N VAL A 45 -1.31 -11.08 13.17
CA VAL A 45 -1.21 -9.95 12.22
C VAL A 45 -2.03 -10.24 10.96
N PHE A 46 -1.87 -11.42 10.35
CA PHE A 46 -2.62 -11.79 9.15
C PHE A 46 -4.11 -11.80 9.39
N HIS A 47 -4.56 -12.36 10.52
CA HIS A 47 -5.98 -12.39 10.86
C HIS A 47 -6.59 -10.99 11.01
N ARG A 48 -5.87 -10.03 11.60
CA ARG A 48 -6.33 -8.63 11.72
C ARG A 48 -6.49 -7.96 10.35
N LEU A 49 -5.58 -8.22 9.42
CA LEU A 49 -5.55 -7.57 8.12
C LEU A 49 -6.48 -8.25 7.12
N SER A 50 -6.40 -9.56 7.03
CA SER A 50 -7.14 -10.40 6.10
C SER A 50 -7.56 -11.70 6.80
N PRO A 51 -8.77 -11.77 7.42
CA PRO A 51 -9.23 -12.94 8.16
C PRO A 51 -9.28 -14.23 7.32
N ASN A 52 -9.38 -14.09 6.00
CA ASN A 52 -9.41 -15.20 5.05
C ASN A 52 -8.03 -15.71 4.64
N PHE A 53 -6.94 -15.09 5.10
CA PHE A 53 -5.58 -15.49 4.79
C PHE A 53 -5.17 -16.68 5.67
N LYS A 54 -5.30 -17.91 5.14
CA LYS A 54 -5.11 -19.16 5.90
C LYS A 54 -3.77 -19.84 5.62
N ASN A 55 -3.23 -19.69 4.42
CA ASN A 55 -2.08 -20.47 3.93
C ASN A 55 -0.74 -19.80 4.27
N ILE A 56 -0.43 -19.66 5.56
CA ILE A 56 0.77 -18.94 6.01
C ILE A 56 2.08 -19.74 5.87
N ARG A 57 1.99 -21.05 5.68
CA ARG A 57 3.15 -21.98 5.60
C ARG A 57 3.45 -22.46 4.19
N VAL A 58 2.76 -21.96 3.17
CA VAL A 58 3.12 -22.24 1.78
C VAL A 58 4.14 -21.21 1.29
N PRO A 59 5.05 -21.58 0.36
CA PRO A 59 5.97 -20.62 -0.25
C PRO A 59 5.22 -19.43 -0.89
N VAL A 60 5.74 -18.22 -0.71
CA VAL A 60 5.09 -16.99 -1.18
C VAL A 60 4.84 -17.01 -2.69
N ARG A 61 5.69 -17.68 -3.48
CA ARG A 61 5.46 -17.88 -4.92
C ARG A 61 4.13 -18.54 -5.27
N SER A 62 3.54 -19.31 -4.34
CA SER A 62 2.24 -19.99 -4.53
C SER A 62 1.04 -19.13 -4.14
N LEU A 63 1.28 -17.94 -3.63
CA LEU A 63 0.25 -16.98 -3.24
C LEU A 63 -0.18 -16.14 -4.45
N SER A 64 -1.43 -15.68 -4.43
CA SER A 64 -1.90 -14.68 -5.39
C SER A 64 -1.20 -13.32 -5.17
N GLY A 65 -1.27 -12.43 -6.15
CA GLY A 65 -0.69 -11.08 -6.07
C GLY A 65 -1.19 -10.31 -4.85
N GLY A 66 -2.50 -10.29 -4.63
CA GLY A 66 -3.09 -9.65 -3.47
C GLY A 66 -2.69 -10.31 -2.13
N GLN A 67 -2.56 -11.63 -2.09
CA GLN A 67 -2.06 -12.32 -0.90
C GLN A 67 -0.59 -11.95 -0.60
N ARG A 68 0.24 -11.82 -1.63
CA ARG A 68 1.62 -11.33 -1.47
C ARG A 68 1.66 -9.90 -0.94
N GLN A 69 0.75 -9.02 -1.40
CA GLN A 69 0.60 -7.67 -0.84
C GLN A 69 0.25 -7.72 0.65
N VAL A 70 -0.66 -8.60 1.07
CA VAL A 70 -0.98 -8.78 2.50
C VAL A 70 0.27 -9.13 3.30
N VAL A 71 1.14 -10.03 2.80
CA VAL A 71 2.38 -10.40 3.49
C VAL A 71 3.32 -9.19 3.63
N ALA A 72 3.55 -8.43 2.55
CA ALA A 72 4.43 -7.26 2.56
C ALA A 72 3.92 -6.17 3.52
N ILE A 73 2.62 -5.89 3.50
CA ILE A 73 2.00 -4.91 4.38
C ILE A 73 2.02 -5.39 5.84
N SER A 74 1.78 -6.68 6.08
CA SER A 74 1.84 -7.28 7.42
C SER A 74 3.21 -7.11 8.06
N ARG A 75 4.28 -7.27 7.29
CA ARG A 75 5.65 -7.03 7.73
C ARG A 75 5.83 -5.59 8.25
N ALA A 76 5.40 -4.61 7.48
CA ALA A 76 5.51 -3.21 7.87
C ALA A 76 4.72 -2.91 9.17
N LEU A 77 3.54 -3.49 9.32
CA LEU A 77 2.70 -3.28 10.50
C LEU A 77 3.20 -3.98 11.75
N TYR A 78 3.68 -5.21 11.61
CA TYR A 78 4.23 -5.95 12.74
C TYR A 78 5.35 -5.16 13.43
N PHE A 79 6.17 -4.47 12.65
CA PHE A 79 7.25 -3.63 13.15
C PHE A 79 6.83 -2.18 13.45
N ASN A 80 5.52 -1.94 13.68
CA ASN A 80 4.97 -0.66 14.13
C ASN A 80 5.27 0.54 13.20
N ALA A 81 5.24 0.33 11.90
CA ALA A 81 5.35 1.42 10.95
C ALA A 81 4.28 2.48 11.19
N LYS A 82 4.70 3.71 11.41
CA LYS A 82 3.81 4.87 11.55
C LYS A 82 3.45 5.50 10.21
N ALA A 83 4.27 5.23 9.21
CA ALA A 83 4.03 5.67 7.84
C ALA A 83 4.50 4.58 6.86
N LEU A 84 3.73 4.40 5.80
CA LEU A 84 4.01 3.48 4.69
C LEU A 84 4.18 4.27 3.40
N ILE A 85 5.18 3.90 2.62
CA ILE A 85 5.30 4.30 1.23
C ILE A 85 4.92 3.07 0.40
N MET A 86 3.92 3.22 -0.47
CA MET A 86 3.44 2.15 -1.35
C MET A 86 3.65 2.57 -2.80
N ASP A 87 4.47 1.80 -3.52
CA ASP A 87 4.78 2.06 -4.92
C ASP A 87 3.99 1.09 -5.80
N GLU A 88 2.99 1.63 -6.53
CA GLU A 88 2.10 0.89 -7.43
C GLU A 88 1.50 -0.39 -6.80
N PRO A 89 0.83 -0.31 -5.64
CA PRO A 89 0.43 -1.50 -4.89
C PRO A 89 -0.63 -2.36 -5.59
N CYS A 90 -1.35 -1.81 -6.57
CA CYS A 90 -2.38 -2.51 -7.32
C CYS A 90 -1.91 -2.92 -8.73
N ALA A 91 -0.66 -2.62 -9.12
CA ALA A 91 -0.16 -2.95 -10.45
C ALA A 91 -0.23 -4.45 -10.71
N ALA A 92 -0.75 -4.83 -11.87
CA ALA A 92 -0.90 -6.21 -12.33
C ALA A 92 -1.79 -7.11 -11.44
N LEU A 93 -2.65 -6.53 -10.60
CA LEU A 93 -3.66 -7.25 -9.83
C LEU A 93 -4.99 -7.33 -10.59
N GLY A 94 -5.72 -8.43 -10.39
CA GLY A 94 -7.09 -8.53 -10.85
C GLY A 94 -8.07 -7.69 -10.00
N PRO A 95 -9.32 -7.47 -10.47
CA PRO A 95 -10.28 -6.62 -9.76
C PRO A 95 -10.58 -7.02 -8.32
N GLU A 96 -10.62 -8.32 -8.04
CA GLU A 96 -10.85 -8.85 -6.69
C GLU A 96 -9.67 -8.56 -5.76
N GLU A 97 -8.44 -8.73 -6.27
CA GLU A 97 -7.21 -8.47 -5.54
C GLU A 97 -7.02 -6.98 -5.27
N THR A 98 -7.33 -6.13 -6.26
CA THR A 98 -7.32 -4.67 -6.12
C THR A 98 -8.28 -4.24 -5.00
N ARG A 99 -9.52 -4.76 -4.96
CA ARG A 99 -10.46 -4.48 -3.87
C ARG A 99 -9.88 -4.87 -2.51
N MET A 100 -9.25 -6.05 -2.42
CA MET A 100 -8.63 -6.50 -1.18
C MET A 100 -7.53 -5.55 -0.70
N VAL A 101 -6.69 -5.06 -1.62
CA VAL A 101 -5.64 -4.07 -1.30
C VAL A 101 -6.26 -2.73 -0.89
N HIS A 102 -7.29 -2.25 -1.58
CA HIS A 102 -8.01 -1.02 -1.21
C HIS A 102 -8.59 -1.10 0.21
N ASP A 103 -9.25 -2.21 0.55
CA ASP A 103 -9.83 -2.40 1.88
C ASP A 103 -8.75 -2.46 2.96
N LEU A 104 -7.60 -3.04 2.63
CA LEU A 104 -6.45 -3.07 3.51
C LEU A 104 -5.89 -1.66 3.75
N VAL A 105 -5.71 -0.87 2.69
CA VAL A 105 -5.28 0.54 2.78
C VAL A 105 -6.25 1.36 3.64
N ARG A 106 -7.57 1.21 3.43
CA ARG A 106 -8.58 1.90 4.23
C ARG A 106 -8.53 1.50 5.71
N LYS A 107 -8.33 0.22 6.01
CA LYS A 107 -8.16 -0.25 7.41
C LYS A 107 -6.93 0.38 8.07
N LEU A 108 -5.81 0.47 7.37
CA LEU A 108 -4.58 1.08 7.87
C LEU A 108 -4.76 2.57 8.13
N LYS A 109 -5.38 3.28 7.21
CA LYS A 109 -5.74 4.69 7.36
C LYS A 109 -6.63 4.90 8.58
N ALA A 110 -7.64 4.06 8.81
CA ALA A 110 -8.51 4.12 9.97
C ALA A 110 -7.76 3.86 11.30
N GLN A 111 -6.65 3.14 11.27
CA GLN A 111 -5.75 2.92 12.41
C GLN A 111 -4.75 4.05 12.62
N GLY A 112 -4.81 5.13 11.84
CA GLY A 112 -3.93 6.29 11.96
C GLY A 112 -2.55 6.10 11.32
N VAL A 113 -2.35 5.10 10.47
CA VAL A 113 -1.12 4.93 9.69
C VAL A 113 -1.10 5.96 8.57
N GLY A 114 -0.04 6.77 8.49
CA GLY A 114 0.19 7.66 7.35
C GLY A 114 0.56 6.85 6.12
N ILE A 115 -0.08 7.12 4.96
CA ILE A 115 0.19 6.37 3.73
C ILE A 115 0.58 7.34 2.63
N PHE A 116 1.73 7.10 2.02
CA PHE A 116 2.18 7.78 0.82
C PHE A 116 2.05 6.80 -0.34
N LEU A 117 1.00 6.99 -1.14
CA LEU A 117 0.67 6.13 -2.28
C LEU A 117 1.23 6.72 -3.56
N ILE A 118 2.03 5.94 -4.29
CA ILE A 118 2.45 6.26 -5.64
C ILE A 118 1.63 5.38 -6.57
N SER A 119 0.84 6.00 -7.45
CA SER A 119 0.04 5.29 -8.44
C SER A 119 -0.19 6.18 -9.66
N HIS A 120 -0.33 5.57 -10.83
CA HIS A 120 -0.78 6.21 -12.05
C HIS A 120 -2.24 5.87 -12.37
N ASP A 121 -2.88 5.03 -11.56
CA ASP A 121 -4.28 4.64 -11.70
C ASP A 121 -5.19 5.64 -10.98
N MET A 122 -6.05 6.35 -11.72
CA MET A 122 -6.96 7.35 -11.15
C MET A 122 -7.94 6.76 -10.13
N PRO A 123 -8.57 5.60 -10.34
CA PRO A 123 -9.36 4.91 -9.35
C PRO A 123 -8.65 4.70 -7.99
N ASP A 124 -7.37 4.31 -8.01
CA ASP A 124 -6.56 4.17 -6.79
C ASP A 124 -6.36 5.53 -6.10
N VAL A 125 -5.96 6.54 -6.88
CA VAL A 125 -5.68 7.88 -6.35
C VAL A 125 -6.93 8.49 -5.74
N PHE A 126 -8.04 8.52 -6.48
CA PHE A 126 -9.29 9.16 -6.02
C PHE A 126 -10.01 8.33 -4.96
N GLY A 127 -9.89 7.00 -5.00
CA GLY A 127 -10.55 6.10 -4.07
C GLY A 127 -9.89 5.97 -2.69
N LEU A 128 -8.61 6.30 -2.57
CA LEU A 128 -7.81 6.04 -1.37
C LEU A 128 -7.21 7.29 -0.73
N SER A 129 -6.86 8.32 -1.52
CA SER A 129 -6.11 9.47 -1.02
C SER A 129 -7.00 10.62 -0.53
N ASP A 130 -6.53 11.34 0.50
CA ASP A 130 -7.14 12.60 0.96
C ASP A 130 -6.54 13.80 0.20
N ARG A 131 -5.29 13.65 -0.21
CA ARG A 131 -4.53 14.67 -0.94
C ARG A 131 -3.72 14.00 -2.04
N LEU A 132 -3.59 14.67 -3.15
CA LEU A 132 -2.75 14.22 -4.25
C LEU A 132 -1.75 15.30 -4.65
N SER A 133 -0.59 14.84 -5.11
CA SER A 133 0.45 15.70 -5.70
C SER A 133 0.74 15.20 -7.09
N VAL A 134 0.51 16.06 -8.08
CA VAL A 134 0.82 15.74 -9.47
C VAL A 134 2.28 16.02 -9.75
N MET A 135 2.98 15.04 -10.30
CA MET A 135 4.37 15.15 -10.71
C MET A 135 4.50 15.02 -12.22
N LYS A 136 5.40 15.80 -12.81
CA LYS A 136 5.77 15.73 -14.22
C LYS A 136 7.23 16.05 -14.40
N ASN A 137 7.96 15.20 -15.13
CA ASN A 137 9.39 15.40 -15.45
C ASN A 137 10.24 15.74 -14.21
N GLY A 138 10.02 15.00 -13.10
CA GLY A 138 10.74 15.19 -11.85
C GLY A 138 10.36 16.43 -11.04
N LYS A 139 9.32 17.16 -11.44
CA LYS A 139 8.85 18.37 -10.75
C LYS A 139 7.40 18.23 -10.30
N THR A 140 7.08 18.76 -9.11
CA THR A 140 5.70 18.85 -8.65
C THR A 140 4.96 19.97 -9.41
N VAL A 141 3.88 19.59 -10.09
CA VAL A 141 2.97 20.53 -10.78
C VAL A 141 2.08 21.23 -9.77
N GLY A 142 1.50 20.48 -8.83
CA GLY A 142 0.65 21.03 -7.77
C GLY A 142 0.25 19.95 -6.76
N THR A 143 -0.21 20.41 -5.59
CA THR A 143 -0.76 19.55 -4.52
C THR A 143 -2.14 20.06 -4.15
N TYR A 144 -3.11 19.15 -4.11
CA TYR A 144 -4.54 19.46 -3.93
C TYR A 144 -5.17 18.50 -2.92
N ARG A 145 -6.30 18.87 -2.34
CA ARG A 145 -7.19 17.90 -1.70
C ARG A 145 -7.90 17.12 -2.81
N THR A 146 -8.00 15.81 -2.66
CA THR A 146 -8.60 14.95 -3.69
C THR A 146 -10.05 15.36 -4.00
N ALA A 147 -10.82 15.76 -2.97
CA ALA A 147 -12.18 16.26 -3.13
C ALA A 147 -12.31 17.63 -3.84
N GLU A 148 -11.21 18.32 -4.07
CA GLU A 148 -11.22 19.67 -4.69
C GLU A 148 -10.83 19.65 -6.16
N VAL A 149 -10.47 18.51 -6.73
CA VAL A 149 -10.04 18.38 -8.14
C VAL A 149 -10.76 17.21 -8.80
N THR A 150 -10.93 17.30 -10.11
CA THR A 150 -11.52 16.23 -10.93
C THR A 150 -10.42 15.37 -11.58
N GLU A 151 -10.76 14.18 -12.04
CA GLU A 151 -9.84 13.32 -12.79
C GLU A 151 -9.33 14.01 -14.06
N ASP A 152 -10.20 14.70 -14.78
CA ASP A 152 -9.82 15.45 -16.00
C ASP A 152 -8.82 16.58 -15.71
N GLU A 153 -8.99 17.30 -14.60
CA GLU A 153 -8.03 18.32 -14.16
C GLU A 153 -6.67 17.69 -13.84
N VAL A 154 -6.66 16.54 -13.13
CA VAL A 154 -5.43 15.82 -12.80
C VAL A 154 -4.74 15.32 -14.06
N LEU A 155 -5.48 14.70 -14.99
CA LEU A 155 -4.97 14.27 -16.29
C LEU A 155 -4.42 15.46 -17.10
N GLY A 156 -5.13 16.57 -17.11
CA GLY A 156 -4.66 17.82 -17.74
C GLY A 156 -3.33 18.31 -17.17
N MET A 157 -3.15 18.24 -15.84
CA MET A 157 -1.89 18.58 -15.18
C MET A 157 -0.76 17.61 -15.56
N ILE A 158 -1.04 16.31 -15.62
CA ILE A 158 -0.07 15.29 -16.04
C ILE A 158 0.36 15.53 -17.48
N ILE A 159 -0.59 15.79 -18.39
CA ILE A 159 -0.33 15.95 -19.82
C ILE A 159 0.33 17.31 -20.11
N ALA A 160 -0.26 18.41 -19.65
CA ALA A 160 0.19 19.76 -19.98
C ALA A 160 1.29 20.29 -19.04
N GLY A 161 1.40 19.76 -17.81
CA GLY A 161 2.33 20.26 -16.79
C GLY A 161 1.94 21.65 -16.26
N LYS A 162 0.69 22.05 -16.41
CA LYS A 162 0.18 23.35 -15.96
C LYS A 162 -0.75 23.13 -14.77
N LYS A 163 -0.64 24.01 -13.76
CA LYS A 163 -1.57 24.03 -12.62
C LYS A 163 -3.00 24.32 -13.11
N VAL A 164 -3.99 23.75 -12.41
CA VAL A 164 -5.38 24.14 -12.61
C VAL A 164 -5.53 25.61 -12.21
N THR A 165 -5.88 26.44 -13.16
CA THR A 165 -6.25 27.85 -12.90
C THR A 165 -7.75 27.85 -12.70
N ARG A 166 -8.22 27.83 -11.45
CA ARG A 166 -9.65 28.03 -11.16
C ARG A 166 -10.00 29.47 -11.49
N VAL A 167 -10.91 29.67 -12.44
CA VAL A 167 -11.59 30.97 -12.61
C VAL A 167 -12.50 31.09 -11.37
N PRO A 168 -12.42 32.19 -10.59
CA PRO A 168 -13.36 32.40 -9.49
C PRO A 168 -14.80 32.33 -10.04
N GLU A 169 -15.72 31.67 -9.30
CA GLU A 169 -17.12 31.50 -9.70
C GLU A 169 -17.83 32.78 -10.09
N ALA A 170 -17.32 33.96 -9.64
CA ALA A 170 -17.84 35.26 -9.99
C ALA A 170 -17.73 35.62 -11.50
N PHE A 171 -17.02 34.84 -12.32
CA PHE A 171 -16.82 35.05 -13.74
C PHE A 171 -17.22 33.87 -14.62
N ALA A 172 -18.01 32.92 -14.09
CA ALA A 172 -18.58 31.86 -14.92
C ALA A 172 -19.63 32.51 -15.86
N PRO A 173 -19.55 32.35 -17.20
CA PRO A 173 -20.57 32.84 -18.11
C PRO A 173 -21.88 32.07 -17.83
N ALA A 174 -23.00 32.83 -17.76
CA ALA A 174 -24.34 32.30 -17.55
C ALA A 174 -24.80 31.42 -18.73
#